data_cc066bf081b1b763ea15edfa5a5ce02b
#
_entry.id   cc066bf081b1b763ea15edfa5a5ce02b
#
_cell.length_a   1.000
_cell.length_b   1.000
_cell.length_c   1.000
_cell.angle_alpha   90.00
_cell.angle_beta   90.00
_cell.angle_gamma   90.00
#
_symmetry.space_group_name_H-M   'P 1'
#
loop_
_entity.id
_entity.type
_entity.pdbx_description
1 polymer ?
#
loop_
_entity_poly.entity_id
_entity_poly.type
_entity_poly.pdbx_seq_one_letter_code
_entity_poly.pdbx_strand_id
1 'polypeptide(L)'
;FGTVDKFAMLAWQDEAHNFFKANTDNGLPPDLIIQDELHLLNGPLGSITALFESTIELLCTKNGIAPKIISSTATTRNTQYQIEKLYGNRKVNIFPPSGINHNDSFFSRESSESKRRYIGFMPTGKTSIDTQLQLLAHLFVARLEVYRNKETTGFADNYWTIVSYYNSLKDVGKIFNKVGDEVSNFTSTLQYRLEDLFNPIDDYRFNFAGISSRTEELTSRVESSRIKSILKELELPFDEKNIVTSDKGYKYLNDVVDFVLATNMISVGIDISRLNLMLINGMPKNIAEYIQASSRVGRKTNGLVVSLLDPNRAREKSYFEHFINFHQAFYKCVEPLSITPFTESTIDKMLTTSLVAFVRNKYKNLNRDADAANFKATL
;
A
#
# COMPACT_ATOMS: atom_id res chain seq x y z
N PHE A 1 -2.19 10.90 -17.61
CA PHE A 1 -2.14 9.98 -16.46
C PHE A 1 -3.20 8.91 -16.64
N GLY A 2 -2.85 7.66 -16.42
CA GLY A 2 -3.76 6.52 -16.46
C GLY A 2 -3.28 5.39 -15.57
N THR A 3 -4.21 4.56 -15.13
CA THR A 3 -3.92 3.28 -14.47
C THR A 3 -3.85 2.19 -15.53
N VAL A 4 -3.27 1.03 -15.20
CA VAL A 4 -3.24 -0.16 -16.07
C VAL A 4 -4.64 -0.50 -16.60
N ASP A 5 -5.67 -0.40 -15.75
CA ASP A 5 -7.06 -0.67 -16.15
C ASP A 5 -7.57 0.30 -17.23
N LYS A 6 -7.15 1.57 -17.19
CA LYS A 6 -7.49 2.56 -18.22
C LYS A 6 -6.82 2.23 -19.56
N PHE A 7 -5.59 1.78 -19.54
CA PHE A 7 -4.91 1.33 -20.76
C PHE A 7 -5.49 0.01 -21.30
N ALA A 8 -6.02 -0.85 -20.45
CA ALA A 8 -6.77 -2.02 -20.90
C ALA A 8 -8.00 -1.67 -21.73
N MET A 9 -8.57 -0.46 -21.54
CA MET A 9 -9.72 0.03 -22.30
C MET A 9 -9.39 0.51 -23.72
N LEU A 10 -8.12 0.50 -24.14
CA LEU A 10 -7.70 0.92 -25.50
C LEU A 10 -8.40 0.15 -26.63
N ALA A 11 -8.83 -1.10 -26.36
CA ALA A 11 -9.57 -1.90 -27.32
C ALA A 11 -11.02 -1.45 -27.55
N TRP A 12 -11.60 -0.68 -26.61
CA TRP A 12 -13.03 -0.31 -26.61
C TRP A 12 -13.29 1.19 -26.72
N GLN A 13 -12.31 2.05 -26.40
CA GLN A 13 -12.51 3.50 -26.36
C GLN A 13 -12.15 4.13 -27.72
N ASP A 14 -13.13 4.67 -28.43
CA ASP A 14 -12.95 5.28 -29.74
C ASP A 14 -12.00 6.48 -29.70
N GLU A 15 -12.03 7.26 -28.62
CA GLU A 15 -11.23 8.47 -28.48
C GLU A 15 -9.77 8.20 -28.11
N ALA A 16 -9.44 6.97 -27.75
CA ALA A 16 -8.07 6.60 -27.30
C ALA A 16 -7.01 6.86 -28.38
N HIS A 17 -7.36 6.79 -29.66
CA HIS A 17 -6.45 7.07 -30.79
C HIS A 17 -5.88 8.51 -30.75
N ASN A 18 -6.61 9.47 -30.18
CA ASN A 18 -6.15 10.85 -30.03
C ASN A 18 -4.94 10.96 -29.10
N PHE A 19 -4.80 10.02 -28.15
CA PHE A 19 -3.67 9.98 -27.25
C PHE A 19 -2.36 9.65 -27.98
N PHE A 20 -2.43 8.74 -28.95
CA PHE A 20 -1.24 8.33 -29.73
C PHE A 20 -1.00 9.18 -30.96
N LYS A 21 -1.96 9.97 -31.38
CA LYS A 21 -1.90 10.78 -32.62
C LYS A 21 -1.44 10.00 -33.87
N ALA A 22 -1.62 8.70 -33.84
CA ALA A 22 -1.15 7.81 -34.90
C ALA A 22 -1.81 8.08 -36.25
N ASN A 23 -2.99 8.71 -36.26
CA ASN A 23 -3.83 8.97 -37.44
C ASN A 23 -3.66 10.38 -38.02
N THR A 24 -2.71 11.17 -37.52
CA THR A 24 -2.45 12.52 -38.01
C THR A 24 -1.09 12.59 -38.68
N ASP A 25 -1.02 13.12 -39.90
CA ASP A 25 0.23 13.19 -40.69
C ASP A 25 1.35 13.94 -39.94
N ASN A 26 0.99 14.95 -39.16
CA ASN A 26 1.90 15.76 -38.36
C ASN A 26 1.85 15.48 -36.86
N GLY A 27 1.12 14.46 -36.42
CA GLY A 27 1.03 14.10 -34.99
C GLY A 27 2.29 13.41 -34.50
N LEU A 28 2.74 13.81 -33.30
CA LEU A 28 3.79 13.12 -32.58
C LEU A 28 3.16 12.28 -31.47
N PRO A 29 3.36 10.96 -31.48
CA PRO A 29 2.97 10.13 -30.36
C PRO A 29 3.84 10.45 -29.14
N PRO A 30 3.44 10.01 -27.92
CA PRO A 30 4.29 10.12 -26.74
C PRO A 30 5.69 9.49 -26.98
N ASP A 31 6.74 10.24 -26.70
CA ASP A 31 8.13 9.81 -26.82
C ASP A 31 8.74 9.39 -25.46
N LEU A 32 8.00 9.65 -24.37
CA LEU A 32 8.36 9.29 -23.00
C LEU A 32 7.19 8.61 -22.31
N ILE A 33 7.44 7.43 -21.76
CA ILE A 33 6.52 6.69 -20.88
C ILE A 33 7.13 6.67 -19.48
N ILE A 34 6.40 7.20 -18.50
CA ILE A 34 6.77 7.12 -17.08
C ILE A 34 5.85 6.12 -16.41
N GLN A 35 6.43 5.06 -15.85
CA GLN A 35 5.70 4.00 -15.16
C GLN A 35 6.08 3.97 -13.70
N ASP A 36 5.11 4.23 -12.85
CA ASP A 36 5.31 4.20 -11.40
C ASP A 36 4.92 2.84 -10.83
N GLU A 37 5.52 2.49 -9.69
CA GLU A 37 5.23 1.26 -8.94
C GLU A 37 5.38 -0.03 -9.78
N LEU A 38 6.44 -0.14 -10.56
CA LEU A 38 6.70 -1.28 -11.48
C LEU A 38 6.58 -2.66 -10.79
N HIS A 39 6.91 -2.77 -9.50
CA HIS A 39 6.83 -4.02 -8.75
C HIS A 39 5.40 -4.56 -8.60
N LEU A 40 4.36 -3.75 -8.83
CA LEU A 40 2.97 -4.21 -8.86
C LEU A 40 2.67 -5.06 -10.09
N LEU A 41 3.44 -4.88 -11.17
CA LEU A 41 3.34 -5.69 -12.39
C LEU A 41 4.06 -7.02 -12.19
N ASN A 42 3.38 -7.95 -11.54
CA ASN A 42 3.90 -9.24 -11.14
C ASN A 42 2.86 -10.34 -11.35
N GLY A 43 3.31 -11.57 -11.59
CA GLY A 43 2.47 -12.73 -11.78
C GLY A 43 1.48 -12.59 -12.97
N PRO A 44 0.22 -13.01 -12.82
CA PRO A 44 -0.77 -12.95 -13.90
C PRO A 44 -1.03 -11.53 -14.41
N LEU A 45 -1.11 -10.54 -13.50
CA LEU A 45 -1.30 -9.14 -13.87
C LEU A 45 -0.12 -8.64 -14.71
N GLY A 46 1.11 -8.88 -14.27
CA GLY A 46 2.30 -8.49 -15.03
C GLY A 46 2.37 -9.16 -16.39
N SER A 47 2.00 -10.43 -16.49
CA SER A 47 2.00 -11.17 -17.76
C SER A 47 0.99 -10.61 -18.77
N ILE A 48 -0.22 -10.27 -18.31
CA ILE A 48 -1.27 -9.63 -19.12
C ILE A 48 -0.82 -8.22 -19.54
N THR A 49 -0.32 -7.45 -18.60
CA THR A 49 0.11 -6.07 -18.83
C THR A 49 1.24 -5.98 -19.85
N ALA A 50 2.16 -6.94 -19.88
CA ALA A 50 3.27 -6.93 -20.83
C ALA A 50 2.81 -6.96 -22.30
N LEU A 51 1.68 -7.59 -22.62
CA LEU A 51 1.11 -7.55 -23.98
C LEU A 51 0.51 -6.17 -24.31
N PHE A 52 -0.11 -5.50 -23.34
CA PHE A 52 -0.56 -4.12 -23.51
C PHE A 52 0.61 -3.14 -23.60
N GLU A 53 1.67 -3.32 -22.82
CA GLU A 53 2.89 -2.50 -22.91
C GLU A 53 3.51 -2.61 -24.29
N SER A 54 3.57 -3.80 -24.87
CA SER A 54 4.03 -4.01 -26.24
C SER A 54 3.14 -3.26 -27.26
N THR A 55 1.83 -3.27 -27.05
CA THR A 55 0.89 -2.53 -27.89
C THR A 55 1.10 -1.01 -27.80
N ILE A 56 1.22 -0.49 -26.58
CA ILE A 56 1.48 0.94 -26.33
C ILE A 56 2.82 1.36 -26.96
N GLU A 57 3.86 0.56 -26.79
CA GLU A 57 5.16 0.83 -27.39
C GLU A 57 5.09 0.90 -28.92
N LEU A 58 4.39 -0.05 -29.56
CA LEU A 58 4.18 -0.04 -31.01
C LEU A 58 3.40 1.18 -31.48
N LEU A 59 2.38 1.61 -30.73
CA LEU A 59 1.59 2.82 -31.03
C LEU A 59 2.41 4.11 -30.84
N CYS A 60 3.33 4.12 -29.89
CA CYS A 60 4.23 5.25 -29.63
C CYS A 60 5.47 5.26 -30.55
N THR A 61 5.76 4.16 -31.23
CA THR A 61 6.92 4.06 -32.13
C THR A 61 6.67 4.83 -33.43
N LYS A 62 7.54 5.80 -33.75
CA LYS A 62 7.50 6.57 -34.99
C LYS A 62 8.85 6.49 -35.71
N ASN A 63 8.82 6.21 -37.02
CA ASN A 63 10.02 6.10 -37.87
C ASN A 63 11.10 5.15 -37.30
N GLY A 64 10.69 4.04 -36.66
CA GLY A 64 11.57 3.08 -36.04
C GLY A 64 12.16 3.53 -34.68
N ILE A 65 11.80 4.71 -34.18
CA ILE A 65 12.24 5.21 -32.88
C ILE A 65 11.14 4.91 -31.85
N ALA A 66 11.46 4.03 -30.92
CA ALA A 66 10.57 3.66 -29.81
C ALA A 66 10.65 4.69 -28.67
N PRO A 67 9.58 4.86 -27.87
CA PRO A 67 9.57 5.80 -26.77
C PRO A 67 10.60 5.41 -25.70
N LYS A 68 11.10 6.39 -24.96
CA LYS A 68 11.91 6.16 -23.76
C LYS A 68 11.01 5.74 -22.62
N ILE A 69 11.39 4.70 -21.88
CA ILE A 69 10.65 4.24 -20.70
C ILE A 69 11.47 4.53 -19.44
N ILE A 70 10.87 5.20 -18.47
CA ILE A 70 11.42 5.44 -17.15
C ILE A 70 10.46 4.80 -16.14
N SER A 71 10.96 3.78 -15.41
CA SER A 71 10.14 3.09 -14.42
C SER A 71 10.69 3.33 -13.03
N SER A 72 9.80 3.70 -12.09
CA SER A 72 10.11 3.72 -10.67
C SER A 72 9.58 2.45 -9.99
N THR A 73 10.28 1.97 -9.01
CA THR A 73 9.89 0.75 -8.29
C THR A 73 10.38 0.77 -6.86
N ALA A 74 9.64 0.12 -5.96
CA ALA A 74 10.16 -0.25 -4.66
C ALA A 74 11.28 -1.30 -4.80
N THR A 75 11.75 -1.80 -3.67
CA THR A 75 12.77 -2.85 -3.64
C THR A 75 12.36 -4.06 -4.47
N THR A 76 13.12 -4.38 -5.49
CA THR A 76 12.92 -5.55 -6.36
C THR A 76 14.18 -6.38 -6.43
N ARG A 77 14.00 -7.67 -6.64
CA ARG A 77 15.08 -8.59 -6.92
C ARG A 77 15.02 -8.99 -8.38
N ASN A 78 16.17 -9.03 -9.05
CA ASN A 78 16.28 -9.42 -10.46
C ASN A 78 15.53 -8.49 -11.44
N THR A 79 15.61 -7.18 -11.19
CA THR A 79 14.91 -6.12 -11.94
C THR A 79 15.18 -6.17 -13.44
N GLN A 80 16.41 -6.44 -13.83
CA GLN A 80 16.78 -6.54 -15.25
C GLN A 80 15.96 -7.60 -15.97
N TYR A 81 15.83 -8.79 -15.39
CA TYR A 81 15.02 -9.88 -15.97
C TYR A 81 13.53 -9.49 -16.08
N GLN A 82 12.99 -8.82 -15.06
CA GLN A 82 11.60 -8.33 -15.11
C GLN A 82 11.39 -7.36 -16.28
N ILE A 83 12.30 -6.40 -16.44
CA ILE A 83 12.21 -5.40 -17.50
C ILE A 83 12.35 -6.02 -18.88
N GLU A 84 13.27 -6.96 -19.04
CA GLU A 84 13.43 -7.71 -20.31
C GLU A 84 12.17 -8.49 -20.67
N LYS A 85 11.44 -9.02 -19.69
CA LYS A 85 10.16 -9.72 -19.92
C LYS A 85 8.99 -8.78 -20.19
N LEU A 86 8.98 -7.58 -19.60
CA LEU A 86 7.95 -6.58 -19.85
C LEU A 86 8.10 -5.87 -21.19
N TYR A 87 9.34 -5.47 -21.51
CA TYR A 87 9.62 -4.54 -22.63
C TYR A 87 10.50 -5.15 -23.72
N GLY A 88 10.74 -6.46 -23.69
CA GLY A 88 11.63 -7.12 -24.62
C GLY A 88 13.11 -6.80 -24.41
N ASN A 89 13.93 -7.04 -25.44
CA ASN A 89 15.40 -6.92 -25.34
C ASN A 89 15.90 -5.46 -25.39
N ARG A 90 15.36 -4.59 -24.55
CA ARG A 90 15.83 -3.22 -24.41
C ARG A 90 17.05 -3.13 -23.51
N LYS A 91 17.95 -2.19 -23.82
CA LYS A 91 19.06 -1.87 -22.91
C LYS A 91 18.50 -1.25 -21.64
N VAL A 92 18.78 -1.87 -20.50
CA VAL A 92 18.33 -1.44 -19.18
C VAL A 92 19.46 -0.75 -18.43
N ASN A 93 19.19 0.42 -17.88
CA ASN A 93 20.06 1.09 -16.94
C ASN A 93 19.32 1.21 -15.60
N ILE A 94 19.94 0.70 -14.54
CA ILE A 94 19.39 0.79 -13.18
C ILE A 94 19.98 2.03 -12.52
N PHE A 95 19.11 2.84 -11.92
CA PHE A 95 19.47 4.04 -11.19
C PHE A 95 18.92 3.99 -9.74
N PRO A 96 19.69 4.41 -8.73
CA PRO A 96 21.08 4.84 -8.82
C PRO A 96 22.03 3.67 -9.10
N PRO A 97 23.18 3.92 -9.75
CA PRO A 97 24.21 2.89 -9.93
C PRO A 97 24.76 2.49 -8.56
N SER A 98 25.24 1.26 -8.45
CA SER A 98 25.88 0.75 -7.22
C SER A 98 27.08 1.58 -6.85
N GLY A 99 27.20 1.95 -5.57
CA GLY A 99 28.40 2.57 -5.01
C GLY A 99 29.49 1.55 -4.69
N ILE A 100 30.61 2.01 -4.14
CA ILE A 100 31.69 1.15 -3.64
C ILE A 100 31.23 0.32 -2.46
N ASN A 101 30.43 0.93 -1.59
CA ASN A 101 29.79 0.26 -0.45
C ASN A 101 28.36 -0.12 -0.81
N HIS A 102 27.93 -1.28 -0.35
CA HIS A 102 26.59 -1.81 -0.61
C HIS A 102 25.45 -0.85 -0.19
N ASN A 103 25.63 -0.14 0.92
CA ASN A 103 24.60 0.70 1.52
C ASN A 103 24.81 2.21 1.23
N ASP A 104 25.71 2.54 0.32
CA ASP A 104 26.07 3.92 0.02
C ASP A 104 26.03 4.15 -1.51
N SER A 105 25.47 5.26 -1.91
CA SER A 105 25.48 5.73 -3.30
C SER A 105 25.75 7.23 -3.32
N PHE A 106 26.00 7.78 -4.49
CA PHE A 106 26.14 9.23 -4.63
C PHE A 106 24.90 10.00 -4.10
N PHE A 107 23.72 9.38 -4.18
CA PHE A 107 22.45 10.04 -3.89
C PHE A 107 21.91 9.74 -2.49
N SER A 108 22.35 8.67 -1.84
CA SER A 108 21.83 8.24 -0.54
C SER A 108 22.88 7.53 0.28
N ARG A 109 22.82 7.74 1.60
CA ARG A 109 23.61 7.01 2.59
C ARG A 109 22.70 6.39 3.62
N GLU A 110 23.04 5.20 4.06
CA GLU A 110 22.30 4.56 5.14
C GLU A 110 22.59 5.30 6.45
N SER A 111 21.52 5.66 7.17
CA SER A 111 21.65 6.24 8.51
C SER A 111 21.94 5.14 9.53
N SER A 112 22.84 5.41 10.44
CA SER A 112 23.10 4.54 11.60
C SER A 112 21.95 4.56 12.62
N GLU A 113 21.05 5.54 12.53
CA GLU A 113 19.90 5.65 13.42
C GLU A 113 18.73 4.80 12.94
N SER A 114 18.30 3.85 13.77
CA SER A 114 17.10 3.06 13.52
C SER A 114 15.87 3.90 13.83
N LYS A 115 15.01 4.12 12.83
CA LYS A 115 13.75 4.86 12.99
C LYS A 115 12.54 3.96 13.25
N ARG A 116 12.66 2.66 13.11
CA ARG A 116 11.56 1.73 13.32
C ARG A 116 11.97 0.56 14.19
N ARG A 117 11.10 0.25 15.16
CA ARG A 117 11.20 -0.97 15.95
C ARG A 117 10.14 -1.94 15.48
N TYR A 118 10.54 -3.17 15.17
CA TYR A 118 9.64 -4.25 14.80
C TYR A 118 9.51 -5.22 15.96
N ILE A 119 8.27 -5.61 16.26
CA ILE A 119 7.94 -6.61 17.29
C ILE A 119 7.11 -7.70 16.64
N GLY A 120 7.56 -8.94 16.73
CA GLY A 120 6.78 -10.12 16.36
C GLY A 120 5.97 -10.61 17.56
N PHE A 121 4.67 -10.78 17.34
CA PHE A 121 3.77 -11.33 18.35
C PHE A 121 3.02 -12.54 17.78
N MET A 122 3.06 -13.67 18.50
CA MET A 122 2.33 -14.89 18.13
C MET A 122 1.46 -15.32 19.30
N PRO A 123 0.12 -15.35 19.13
CA PRO A 123 -0.79 -15.73 20.20
C PRO A 123 -0.70 -17.21 20.51
N THR A 124 -0.81 -17.53 21.80
CA THR A 124 -0.95 -18.89 22.29
C THR A 124 -2.25 -19.02 23.08
N GLY A 125 -3.08 -19.99 22.75
CA GLY A 125 -4.32 -20.26 23.48
C GLY A 125 -5.49 -19.30 23.26
N LYS A 126 -5.37 -18.37 22.30
CA LYS A 126 -6.45 -17.44 21.89
C LYS A 126 -6.58 -17.39 20.38
N THR A 127 -7.75 -16.95 19.91
CA THR A 127 -7.95 -16.73 18.47
C THR A 127 -7.15 -15.52 18.00
N SER A 128 -6.76 -15.52 16.75
CA SER A 128 -6.05 -14.37 16.14
C SER A 128 -6.86 -13.08 16.23
N ILE A 129 -8.21 -13.16 16.10
CA ILE A 129 -9.11 -12.01 16.21
C ILE A 129 -9.13 -11.45 17.61
N ASP A 130 -9.31 -12.30 18.64
CA ASP A 130 -9.33 -11.84 20.04
C ASP A 130 -8.00 -11.21 20.43
N THR A 131 -6.90 -11.82 20.01
CA THR A 131 -5.56 -11.30 20.27
C THR A 131 -5.36 -9.94 19.61
N GLN A 132 -5.84 -9.77 18.38
CA GLN A 132 -5.77 -8.50 17.66
C GLN A 132 -6.53 -7.39 18.39
N LEU A 133 -7.77 -7.66 18.82
CA LEU A 133 -8.60 -6.68 19.56
C LEU A 133 -7.93 -6.30 20.89
N GLN A 134 -7.36 -7.27 21.59
CA GLN A 134 -6.61 -7.00 22.82
C GLN A 134 -5.35 -6.18 22.55
N LEU A 135 -4.59 -6.48 21.49
CA LEU A 135 -3.42 -5.67 21.11
C LEU A 135 -3.82 -4.24 20.78
N LEU A 136 -4.91 -4.03 20.04
CA LEU A 136 -5.42 -2.68 19.75
C LEU A 136 -5.79 -1.95 21.04
N ALA A 137 -6.46 -2.61 22.00
CA ALA A 137 -6.77 -2.02 23.30
C ALA A 137 -5.52 -1.66 24.10
N HIS A 138 -4.52 -2.53 24.14
CA HIS A 138 -3.24 -2.24 24.82
C HIS A 138 -2.49 -1.07 24.19
N LEU A 139 -2.41 -1.03 22.85
CA LEU A 139 -1.78 0.08 22.15
C LEU A 139 -2.54 1.40 22.36
N PHE A 140 -3.88 1.31 22.42
CA PHE A 140 -4.73 2.45 22.73
C PHE A 140 -4.47 3.00 24.13
N VAL A 141 -4.38 2.16 25.15
CA VAL A 141 -4.06 2.56 26.52
C VAL A 141 -2.63 3.10 26.60
N ALA A 142 -1.66 2.42 25.98
CA ALA A 142 -0.27 2.85 26.00
C ALA A 142 -0.05 4.26 25.43
N ARG A 143 -0.79 4.67 24.40
CA ARG A 143 -0.70 6.04 23.88
C ARG A 143 -1.18 7.09 24.90
N LEU A 144 -2.16 6.74 25.76
CA LEU A 144 -2.62 7.61 26.84
C LEU A 144 -1.53 7.81 27.88
N GLU A 145 -0.73 6.78 28.16
CA GLU A 145 0.43 6.90 29.05
C GLU A 145 1.49 7.87 28.48
N VAL A 146 1.74 7.80 27.15
CA VAL A 146 2.62 8.76 26.47
C VAL A 146 2.11 10.20 26.63
N TYR A 147 0.82 10.41 26.55
CA TYR A 147 0.18 11.71 26.70
C TYR A 147 0.22 12.22 28.16
N ARG A 148 -0.04 11.36 29.14
CA ARG A 148 -0.09 11.71 30.56
C ARG A 148 1.26 12.05 31.15
N ASN A 149 2.33 11.44 30.67
CA ASN A 149 3.67 11.68 31.15
C ASN A 149 4.19 13.02 30.59
N LYS A 150 4.54 13.94 31.49
CA LYS A 150 5.03 15.30 31.15
C LYS A 150 6.27 15.28 30.23
N GLU A 151 7.11 14.24 30.34
CA GLU A 151 8.32 14.12 29.53
C GLU A 151 8.02 13.68 28.10
N THR A 152 6.92 12.94 27.89
CA THR A 152 6.56 12.33 26.60
C THR A 152 5.35 12.95 25.94
N THR A 153 4.59 13.82 26.62
CA THR A 153 3.34 14.39 26.10
C THR A 153 3.51 15.11 24.77
N GLY A 154 4.66 15.75 24.52
CA GLY A 154 4.99 16.38 23.23
C GLY A 154 5.09 15.40 22.05
N PHE A 155 5.16 14.10 22.32
CA PHE A 155 5.18 13.04 21.30
C PHE A 155 3.85 12.33 21.16
N ALA A 156 2.80 12.69 21.92
CA ALA A 156 1.53 12.00 21.95
C ALA A 156 0.86 11.94 20.57
N ASP A 157 0.92 13.03 19.80
CA ASP A 157 0.37 13.06 18.44
C ASP A 157 1.00 12.00 17.53
N ASN A 158 2.28 11.73 17.67
CA ASN A 158 3.01 10.75 16.85
C ASN A 158 2.49 9.31 17.00
N TYR A 159 1.87 8.99 18.15
CA TYR A 159 1.37 7.64 18.46
C TYR A 159 -0.15 7.61 18.64
N TRP A 160 -0.83 8.71 18.31
CA TRP A 160 -2.27 8.81 18.54
C TRP A 160 -3.09 7.89 17.63
N THR A 161 -2.83 7.91 16.35
CA THR A 161 -3.54 7.08 15.38
C THR A 161 -2.86 5.72 15.22
N ILE A 162 -3.63 4.65 15.42
CA ILE A 162 -3.17 3.26 15.24
C ILE A 162 -3.57 2.79 13.86
N VAL A 163 -2.60 2.46 13.03
CA VAL A 163 -2.81 1.90 11.69
C VAL A 163 -2.81 0.39 11.78
N SER A 164 -3.87 -0.27 11.32
CA SER A 164 -3.98 -1.73 11.23
C SER A 164 -4.02 -2.18 9.78
N TYR A 165 -3.00 -2.95 9.38
CA TYR A 165 -2.88 -3.52 8.04
C TYR A 165 -3.48 -4.92 7.97
N TYR A 166 -4.21 -5.21 6.89
CA TYR A 166 -4.87 -6.48 6.62
C TYR A 166 -4.59 -6.99 5.22
N ASN A 167 -4.46 -8.30 5.09
CA ASN A 167 -4.22 -8.97 3.82
C ASN A 167 -5.49 -9.14 2.95
N SER A 168 -6.68 -8.93 3.51
CA SER A 168 -7.94 -9.08 2.77
C SER A 168 -9.04 -8.13 3.27
N LEU A 169 -9.95 -7.76 2.37
CA LEU A 169 -11.17 -7.00 2.69
C LEU A 169 -12.08 -7.74 3.68
N LYS A 170 -12.10 -9.07 3.61
CA LYS A 170 -12.87 -9.91 4.52
C LYS A 170 -12.41 -9.77 5.96
N ASP A 171 -11.11 -9.69 6.19
CA ASP A 171 -10.55 -9.54 7.53
C ASP A 171 -10.79 -8.14 8.07
N VAL A 172 -10.68 -7.10 7.25
CA VAL A 172 -11.10 -5.73 7.61
C VAL A 172 -12.56 -5.71 8.06
N GLY A 173 -13.47 -6.30 7.28
CA GLY A 173 -14.90 -6.31 7.60
C GLY A 173 -15.24 -7.01 8.92
N LYS A 174 -14.53 -8.11 9.24
CA LYS A 174 -14.73 -8.80 10.51
C LYS A 174 -14.34 -7.97 11.72
N ILE A 175 -13.28 -7.18 11.58
CA ILE A 175 -12.76 -6.36 12.67
C ILE A 175 -13.49 -5.04 12.77
N PHE A 176 -13.82 -4.40 11.65
CA PHE A 176 -14.50 -3.11 11.62
C PHE A 176 -15.76 -3.09 12.51
N ASN A 177 -16.55 -4.15 12.44
CA ASN A 177 -17.77 -4.28 13.26
C ASN A 177 -17.50 -4.56 14.75
N LYS A 178 -16.28 -4.96 15.12
CA LYS A 178 -15.92 -5.35 16.49
C LYS A 178 -15.06 -4.32 17.21
N VAL A 179 -14.34 -3.48 16.48
CA VAL A 179 -13.38 -2.54 17.07
C VAL A 179 -14.07 -1.62 18.09
N GLY A 180 -15.25 -1.09 17.75
CA GLY A 180 -15.96 -0.17 18.63
C GLY A 180 -16.27 -0.77 20.01
N ASP A 181 -16.98 -1.87 20.03
CA ASP A 181 -17.48 -2.46 21.26
C ASP A 181 -16.41 -3.24 22.02
N GLU A 182 -15.72 -4.14 21.32
CA GLU A 182 -14.76 -5.05 21.93
C GLU A 182 -13.49 -4.34 22.43
N VAL A 183 -12.92 -3.42 21.64
CA VAL A 183 -11.74 -2.64 22.07
C VAL A 183 -12.11 -1.72 23.23
N SER A 184 -13.30 -1.12 23.23
CA SER A 184 -13.81 -0.31 24.35
C SER A 184 -13.92 -1.13 25.64
N ASN A 185 -14.48 -2.33 25.55
CA ASN A 185 -14.59 -3.25 26.70
C ASN A 185 -13.22 -3.66 27.25
N PHE A 186 -12.29 -4.05 26.36
CA PHE A 186 -10.92 -4.38 26.77
C PHE A 186 -10.19 -3.17 27.37
N THR A 187 -10.34 -2.00 26.78
CA THR A 187 -9.72 -0.75 27.26
C THR A 187 -10.21 -0.41 28.68
N SER A 188 -11.52 -0.48 28.94
CA SER A 188 -12.08 -0.24 30.26
C SER A 188 -11.53 -1.21 31.31
N THR A 189 -11.42 -2.50 30.95
CA THR A 189 -10.84 -3.52 31.83
C THR A 189 -9.36 -3.27 32.12
N LEU A 190 -8.59 -2.84 31.10
CA LEU A 190 -7.18 -2.52 31.25
C LEU A 190 -6.97 -1.28 32.11
N GLN A 191 -7.74 -0.22 31.90
CA GLN A 191 -7.68 0.98 32.72
C GLN A 191 -7.90 0.67 34.20
N TYR A 192 -8.93 -0.11 34.52
CA TYR A 192 -9.20 -0.55 35.88
C TYR A 192 -8.02 -1.33 36.50
N ARG A 193 -7.41 -2.25 35.74
CA ARG A 193 -6.23 -3.02 36.23
C ARG A 193 -4.97 -2.15 36.38
N LEU A 194 -4.80 -1.13 35.56
CA LEU A 194 -3.64 -0.25 35.57
C LEU A 194 -3.76 0.83 36.64
N GLU A 195 -4.98 1.24 37.04
CA GLU A 195 -5.22 2.13 38.16
C GLU A 195 -4.62 1.61 39.46
N ASP A 196 -4.68 0.29 39.68
CA ASP A 196 -4.05 -0.36 40.83
C ASP A 196 -2.50 -0.36 40.79
N LEU A 197 -1.90 -0.26 39.57
CA LEU A 197 -0.45 -0.32 39.38
C LEU A 197 0.22 1.06 39.33
N PHE A 198 -0.49 2.10 38.90
CA PHE A 198 0.06 3.41 38.57
C PHE A 198 -0.43 4.60 39.39
N ASN A 199 -0.92 4.40 40.59
CA ASN A 199 -1.58 5.41 41.46
C ASN A 199 -2.86 6.01 40.84
N PRO A 200 -3.90 6.24 41.66
CA PRO A 200 -5.14 6.84 41.17
C PRO A 200 -4.81 8.22 40.61
N ILE A 201 -4.87 8.35 39.32
CA ILE A 201 -4.72 9.63 38.66
C ILE A 201 -6.07 10.33 38.86
N ASP A 202 -6.07 11.38 39.64
CA ASP A 202 -7.24 12.28 39.89
C ASP A 202 -7.74 12.93 38.58
N ASP A 203 -7.22 12.54 37.46
CA ASP A 203 -7.54 13.08 36.17
C ASP A 203 -8.41 12.10 35.36
N TYR A 204 -9.69 12.09 35.67
CA TYR A 204 -10.75 11.44 34.86
C TYR A 204 -10.82 11.97 33.40
N ARG A 205 -9.75 12.56 32.88
CA ARG A 205 -9.73 13.29 31.62
C ARG A 205 -10.00 12.42 30.41
N PHE A 206 -9.97 11.10 30.53
CA PHE A 206 -10.05 10.25 29.35
C PHE A 206 -10.87 8.96 29.55
N ASN A 207 -12.13 9.10 29.99
CA ASN A 207 -13.11 8.06 29.72
C ASN A 207 -13.53 8.17 28.24
N PHE A 208 -12.77 7.56 27.35
CA PHE A 208 -13.10 7.52 25.94
C PHE A 208 -14.24 6.51 25.69
N ALA A 209 -15.47 6.93 25.88
CA ALA A 209 -16.62 6.25 25.31
C ALA A 209 -16.71 6.66 23.83
N GLY A 210 -16.73 5.68 22.93
CA GLY A 210 -16.99 5.92 21.52
C GLY A 210 -15.79 5.81 20.58
N ILE A 211 -14.91 4.83 20.81
CA ILE A 211 -13.84 4.46 19.87
C ILE A 211 -14.38 4.17 18.47
N SER A 212 -15.60 3.61 18.37
CA SER A 212 -16.24 3.25 17.10
C SER A 212 -16.48 4.42 16.15
N SER A 213 -16.74 5.61 16.68
CA SER A 213 -16.98 6.80 15.86
C SER A 213 -15.72 7.36 15.20
N ARG A 214 -14.54 6.84 15.56
CA ARG A 214 -13.22 7.33 15.10
C ARG A 214 -12.41 6.28 14.37
N THR A 215 -13.07 5.23 13.93
CA THR A 215 -12.48 4.17 13.13
C THR A 215 -12.76 4.44 11.67
N GLU A 216 -11.71 4.59 10.87
CA GLU A 216 -11.79 4.81 9.44
C GLU A 216 -11.24 3.62 8.66
N GLU A 217 -11.77 3.43 7.46
CA GLU A 217 -11.35 2.36 6.57
C GLU A 217 -10.65 2.91 5.32
N LEU A 218 -9.47 2.38 5.01
CA LEU A 218 -8.71 2.66 3.79
C LEU A 218 -8.56 1.40 2.95
N THR A 219 -9.61 1.09 2.19
CA THR A 219 -9.66 -0.07 1.29
C THR A 219 -10.30 0.28 -0.04
N SER A 220 -10.17 -0.62 -1.02
CA SER A 220 -10.73 -0.44 -2.36
C SER A 220 -12.27 -0.41 -2.42
N ARG A 221 -12.97 -0.76 -1.33
CA ARG A 221 -14.44 -0.66 -1.27
C ARG A 221 -14.95 0.73 -0.88
N VAL A 222 -14.05 1.60 -0.39
CA VAL A 222 -14.40 2.97 -0.01
C VAL A 222 -14.34 3.87 -1.24
N GLU A 223 -15.32 4.74 -1.41
CA GLU A 223 -15.36 5.69 -2.52
C GLU A 223 -14.15 6.62 -2.51
N SER A 224 -13.65 6.96 -3.70
CA SER A 224 -12.46 7.81 -3.87
C SER A 224 -12.62 9.21 -3.25
N SER A 225 -13.83 9.75 -3.22
CA SER A 225 -14.18 11.01 -2.56
C SER A 225 -13.97 10.92 -1.04
N ARG A 226 -14.44 9.82 -0.43
CA ARG A 226 -14.30 9.57 1.01
C ARG A 226 -12.85 9.30 1.39
N ILE A 227 -12.10 8.56 0.56
CA ILE A 227 -10.65 8.33 0.78
C ILE A 227 -9.91 9.66 0.90
N LYS A 228 -10.19 10.62 0.01
CA LYS A 228 -9.58 11.96 0.08
C LYS A 228 -9.92 12.70 1.38
N SER A 229 -11.15 12.55 1.88
CA SER A 229 -11.56 13.13 3.17
C SER A 229 -10.81 12.47 4.32
N ILE A 230 -10.76 11.14 4.36
CA ILE A 230 -10.03 10.38 5.39
C ILE A 230 -8.55 10.78 5.43
N LEU A 231 -7.90 10.93 4.29
CA LEU A 231 -6.50 11.35 4.24
C LEU A 231 -6.30 12.74 4.87
N LYS A 232 -7.20 13.69 4.64
CA LYS A 232 -7.17 15.00 5.29
C LYS A 232 -7.42 14.91 6.80
N GLU A 233 -8.36 14.08 7.22
CA GLU A 233 -8.65 13.83 8.63
C GLU A 233 -7.44 13.21 9.34
N LEU A 234 -6.70 12.32 8.67
CA LEU A 234 -5.48 11.72 9.20
C LEU A 234 -4.30 12.70 9.33
N GLU A 235 -4.32 13.82 8.61
CA GLU A 235 -3.34 14.88 8.75
C GLU A 235 -3.61 15.76 9.97
N LEU A 236 -4.84 15.74 10.52
CA LEU A 236 -5.19 16.53 11.71
C LEU A 236 -4.43 16.03 12.93
N PRO A 237 -3.64 16.92 13.58
CA PRO A 237 -2.89 16.52 14.75
C PRO A 237 -3.78 16.37 15.98
N PHE A 238 -3.32 15.61 16.93
CA PHE A 238 -3.87 15.63 18.28
C PHE A 238 -3.68 17.03 18.89
N ASP A 239 -4.78 17.68 19.27
CA ASP A 239 -4.77 18.95 20.01
C ASP A 239 -5.77 18.84 21.19
N GLU A 240 -5.31 19.15 22.39
CA GLU A 240 -6.15 19.19 23.59
C GLU A 240 -7.38 20.11 23.43
N LYS A 241 -7.27 21.17 22.62
CA LYS A 241 -8.37 22.08 22.32
C LYS A 241 -9.54 21.41 21.61
N ASN A 242 -9.29 20.28 20.96
CA ASN A 242 -10.32 19.49 20.28
C ASN A 242 -11.00 18.47 21.19
N ILE A 243 -10.70 18.49 22.49
CA ILE A 243 -11.38 17.63 23.46
C ILE A 243 -12.77 18.19 23.75
N VAL A 244 -13.78 17.42 23.41
CA VAL A 244 -15.19 17.73 23.66
C VAL A 244 -15.70 16.87 24.80
N THR A 245 -16.53 17.44 25.68
CA THR A 245 -17.20 16.70 26.75
C THR A 245 -18.65 16.41 26.33
N SER A 246 -19.04 15.14 26.32
CA SER A 246 -20.43 14.74 26.06
C SER A 246 -21.35 15.14 27.22
N ASP A 247 -22.67 15.12 27.01
CA ASP A 247 -23.69 15.36 28.04
C ASP A 247 -23.59 14.40 29.22
N LYS A 248 -22.98 13.23 29.02
CA LYS A 248 -22.74 12.23 30.08
C LYS A 248 -21.38 12.40 30.77
N GLY A 249 -20.66 13.49 30.53
CA GLY A 249 -19.37 13.78 31.14
C GLY A 249 -18.18 13.05 30.54
N TYR A 250 -18.38 12.27 29.48
CA TYR A 250 -17.26 11.61 28.77
C TYR A 250 -16.54 12.61 27.88
N LYS A 251 -15.21 12.56 27.92
CA LYS A 251 -14.34 13.36 27.03
C LYS A 251 -13.94 12.56 25.83
N TYR A 252 -14.03 13.12 24.65
CA TYR A 252 -13.58 12.54 23.39
C TYR A 252 -12.93 13.61 22.52
N LEU A 253 -12.05 13.19 21.63
CA LEU A 253 -11.45 14.08 20.63
C LEU A 253 -12.38 14.15 19.43
N ASN A 254 -12.76 15.37 19.08
CA ASN A 254 -13.47 15.62 17.84
C ASN A 254 -12.46 15.58 16.68
N ASP A 255 -12.84 15.00 15.56
CA ASP A 255 -12.14 15.01 14.28
C ASP A 255 -10.77 14.29 14.20
N VAL A 256 -10.25 13.71 15.28
CA VAL A 256 -9.00 12.93 15.24
C VAL A 256 -9.29 11.44 15.12
N VAL A 257 -8.72 10.79 14.11
CA VAL A 257 -8.90 9.35 13.87
C VAL A 257 -8.07 8.53 14.86
N ASP A 258 -8.72 7.58 15.54
CA ASP A 258 -8.07 6.66 16.48
C ASP A 258 -7.51 5.42 15.79
N PHE A 259 -8.34 4.80 14.95
CA PHE A 259 -7.98 3.57 14.24
C PHE A 259 -8.16 3.73 12.73
N VAL A 260 -7.18 3.27 11.98
CA VAL A 260 -7.26 3.12 10.53
C VAL A 260 -7.13 1.65 10.19
N LEU A 261 -8.17 1.07 9.59
CA LEU A 261 -8.15 -0.29 9.10
C LEU A 261 -7.88 -0.26 7.60
N ALA A 262 -6.74 -0.76 7.17
CA ALA A 262 -6.28 -0.61 5.79
C ALA A 262 -5.84 -1.94 5.17
N THR A 263 -5.95 -2.03 3.86
CA THR A 263 -5.30 -3.05 3.04
C THR A 263 -4.10 -2.43 2.30
N ASN A 264 -3.70 -3.00 1.18
CA ASN A 264 -2.61 -2.51 0.35
C ASN A 264 -2.73 -1.02 -0.07
N MET A 265 -3.89 -0.41 0.06
CA MET A 265 -4.04 1.03 -0.21
C MET A 265 -3.19 1.92 0.69
N ILE A 266 -2.85 1.47 1.91
CA ILE A 266 -1.93 2.22 2.76
C ILE A 266 -0.51 2.23 2.20
N SER A 267 -0.13 1.21 1.45
CA SER A 267 1.21 1.10 0.85
C SER A 267 1.40 2.01 -0.36
N VAL A 268 0.33 2.54 -0.96
CA VAL A 268 0.38 3.37 -2.17
C VAL A 268 -0.08 4.80 -1.87
N GLY A 269 0.78 5.78 -2.13
CA GLY A 269 0.42 7.21 -2.18
C GLY A 269 0.10 7.91 -0.85
N ILE A 270 0.21 7.26 0.31
CA ILE A 270 -0.05 7.88 1.61
C ILE A 270 1.27 8.38 2.22
N ASP A 271 1.36 9.68 2.46
CA ASP A 271 2.50 10.33 3.10
C ASP A 271 2.08 11.18 4.30
N ILE A 272 1.69 10.52 5.38
CA ILE A 272 1.26 11.18 6.63
C ILE A 272 2.33 10.96 7.68
N SER A 273 3.08 12.00 7.98
CA SER A 273 4.30 11.94 8.79
C SER A 273 4.07 11.68 10.29
N ARG A 274 2.84 11.91 10.79
CA ARG A 274 2.47 11.71 12.20
C ARG A 274 2.13 10.25 12.55
N LEU A 275 2.00 9.36 11.56
CA LEU A 275 1.69 7.96 11.79
C LEU A 275 2.95 7.20 12.21
N ASN A 276 3.03 6.78 13.47
CA ASN A 276 4.20 6.05 13.99
C ASN A 276 3.85 4.74 14.71
N LEU A 277 2.57 4.34 14.71
CA LEU A 277 2.11 3.11 15.34
C LEU A 277 1.35 2.25 14.33
N MET A 278 1.83 1.02 14.10
CA MET A 278 1.21 0.10 13.15
C MET A 278 1.09 -1.32 13.71
N LEU A 279 -0.07 -1.93 13.48
CA LEU A 279 -0.33 -3.36 13.69
C LEU A 279 -0.49 -4.04 12.32
N ILE A 280 0.35 -5.01 12.00
CA ILE A 280 0.26 -5.82 10.78
C ILE A 280 -0.35 -7.17 11.13
N ASN A 281 -1.52 -7.49 10.57
CA ASN A 281 -2.26 -8.70 10.86
C ASN A 281 -1.93 -9.81 9.85
N GLY A 282 -1.01 -10.68 10.23
CA GLY A 282 -0.41 -11.69 9.36
C GLY A 282 0.60 -11.10 8.37
N MET A 283 1.55 -11.90 7.95
CA MET A 283 2.52 -11.47 6.94
C MET A 283 1.82 -11.24 5.59
N PRO A 284 2.07 -10.10 4.93
CA PRO A 284 1.64 -9.86 3.56
C PRO A 284 2.11 -10.98 2.61
N LYS A 285 1.46 -11.08 1.45
CA LYS A 285 1.79 -12.13 0.48
C LYS A 285 3.23 -12.03 0.01
N ASN A 286 3.69 -10.81 -0.23
CA ASN A 286 5.03 -10.49 -0.69
C ASN A 286 5.79 -9.68 0.36
N ILE A 287 7.10 -9.90 0.46
CA ILE A 287 7.98 -9.14 1.35
C ILE A 287 8.04 -7.65 0.93
N ALA A 288 8.01 -7.38 -0.37
CA ALA A 288 7.95 -6.00 -0.86
C ALA A 288 6.75 -5.23 -0.28
N GLU A 289 5.58 -5.85 -0.21
CA GLU A 289 4.36 -5.28 0.38
C GLU A 289 4.52 -5.06 1.89
N TYR A 290 5.15 -6.00 2.60
CA TYR A 290 5.48 -5.84 4.01
C TYR A 290 6.38 -4.61 4.26
N ILE A 291 7.43 -4.47 3.45
CA ILE A 291 8.36 -3.34 3.52
C ILE A 291 7.62 -2.02 3.24
N GLN A 292 6.82 -1.98 2.19
CA GLN A 292 6.07 -0.79 1.80
C GLN A 292 5.05 -0.36 2.86
N ALA A 293 4.25 -1.30 3.37
CA ALA A 293 3.25 -1.01 4.40
C ALA A 293 3.95 -0.51 5.68
N SER A 294 4.93 -1.25 6.19
CA SER A 294 5.65 -0.88 7.42
C SER A 294 6.45 0.42 7.29
N SER A 295 6.89 0.79 6.07
CA SER A 295 7.61 2.04 5.82
C SER A 295 6.71 3.29 5.90
N ARG A 296 5.40 3.14 5.99
CA ARG A 296 4.45 4.27 6.15
C ARG A 296 4.46 4.87 7.54
N VAL A 297 4.98 4.15 8.53
CA VAL A 297 5.18 4.66 9.89
C VAL A 297 6.66 4.89 10.19
N GLY A 298 6.95 5.77 11.13
CA GLY A 298 8.33 6.07 11.52
C GLY A 298 9.12 6.83 10.44
N ARG A 299 8.48 7.77 9.73
CA ARG A 299 9.16 8.55 8.68
C ARG A 299 9.98 9.72 9.23
N LYS A 300 9.40 10.49 10.13
CA LYS A 300 10.08 11.63 10.79
C LYS A 300 10.60 11.29 12.17
N THR A 301 9.79 10.58 12.95
CA THR A 301 10.09 10.18 14.33
C THR A 301 10.10 8.66 14.44
N ASN A 302 10.47 8.14 15.61
CA ASN A 302 10.56 6.70 15.82
C ASN A 302 9.18 6.03 15.71
N GLY A 303 9.10 4.98 14.90
CA GLY A 303 7.90 4.20 14.68
C GLY A 303 7.94 2.82 15.32
N LEU A 304 6.78 2.31 15.69
CA LEU A 304 6.58 0.96 16.22
C LEU A 304 5.69 0.17 15.26
N VAL A 305 6.20 -0.97 14.81
CA VAL A 305 5.47 -1.94 13.99
C VAL A 305 5.33 -3.24 14.76
N VAL A 306 4.09 -3.62 15.07
CA VAL A 306 3.77 -4.90 15.70
C VAL A 306 3.22 -5.84 14.63
N SER A 307 3.89 -6.97 14.41
CA SER A 307 3.44 -8.01 13.46
C SER A 307 2.78 -9.14 14.24
N LEU A 308 1.46 -9.25 14.12
CA LEU A 308 0.68 -10.33 14.70
C LEU A 308 0.69 -11.53 13.75
N LEU A 309 1.33 -12.62 14.16
CA LEU A 309 1.55 -13.81 13.35
C LEU A 309 0.66 -14.96 13.82
N ASP A 310 0.04 -15.69 12.88
CA ASP A 310 -0.88 -16.79 13.16
C ASP A 310 -0.11 -18.12 13.38
N PRO A 311 -0.18 -18.73 14.57
CA PRO A 311 0.51 -19.98 14.86
C PRO A 311 0.02 -21.16 14.00
N ASN A 312 -1.18 -21.07 13.41
CA ASN A 312 -1.75 -22.12 12.56
C ASN A 312 -1.26 -22.07 11.11
N ARG A 313 -0.52 -21.02 10.74
CA ARG A 313 0.04 -20.87 9.40
C ARG A 313 1.54 -21.15 9.40
N ALA A 314 1.95 -22.21 8.74
CA ALA A 314 3.36 -22.64 8.70
C ALA A 314 4.32 -21.51 8.26
N ARG A 315 3.92 -20.71 7.24
CA ARG A 315 4.69 -19.56 6.78
C ARG A 315 4.89 -18.50 7.88
N GLU A 316 3.83 -18.15 8.60
CA GLU A 316 3.88 -17.12 9.64
C GLU A 316 4.64 -17.61 10.87
N LYS A 317 4.53 -18.91 11.20
CA LYS A 317 5.33 -19.53 12.23
C LYS A 317 6.83 -19.47 11.91
N SER A 318 7.22 -19.75 10.68
CA SER A 318 8.61 -19.63 10.25
C SER A 318 9.13 -18.20 10.35
N TYR A 319 8.33 -17.18 9.97
CA TYR A 319 8.71 -15.79 10.18
C TYR A 319 8.86 -15.40 11.65
N PHE A 320 8.04 -15.97 12.53
CA PHE A 320 8.16 -15.73 13.97
C PHE A 320 9.43 -16.34 14.54
N GLU A 321 9.73 -17.59 14.20
CA GLU A 321 10.93 -18.30 14.66
C GLU A 321 12.22 -17.60 14.21
N HIS A 322 12.22 -16.95 13.05
CA HIS A 322 13.38 -16.28 12.48
C HIS A 322 13.24 -14.74 12.49
N PHE A 323 12.35 -14.18 13.31
CA PHE A 323 11.92 -12.80 13.25
C PHE A 323 13.07 -11.80 13.27
N ILE A 324 14.02 -11.98 14.18
CA ILE A 324 15.18 -11.08 14.32
C ILE A 324 16.05 -11.14 13.07
N ASN A 325 16.45 -12.36 12.65
CA ASN A 325 17.33 -12.57 11.50
C ASN A 325 16.69 -12.05 10.20
N PHE A 326 15.37 -12.26 10.06
CA PHE A 326 14.60 -11.75 8.94
C PHE A 326 14.65 -10.22 8.87
N HIS A 327 14.39 -9.52 9.99
CA HIS A 327 14.36 -8.05 10.00
C HIS A 327 15.74 -7.41 9.86
N GLN A 328 16.82 -8.10 10.21
CA GLN A 328 18.18 -7.62 9.96
C GLN A 328 18.54 -7.58 8.47
N ALA A 329 17.86 -8.35 7.64
CA ALA A 329 18.19 -8.50 6.24
C ALA A 329 16.96 -8.66 5.33
N PHE A 330 15.78 -8.12 5.72
CA PHE A 330 14.53 -8.38 5.00
C PHE A 330 14.50 -7.88 3.55
N TYR A 331 15.29 -6.88 3.21
CA TYR A 331 15.50 -6.47 1.82
C TYR A 331 16.11 -7.59 0.95
N LYS A 332 16.94 -8.46 1.52
CA LYS A 332 17.51 -9.63 0.82
C LYS A 332 16.49 -10.76 0.63
N CYS A 333 15.41 -10.74 1.40
CA CYS A 333 14.35 -11.74 1.35
C CYS A 333 13.23 -11.39 0.35
N VAL A 334 13.32 -10.24 -0.34
CA VAL A 334 12.35 -9.85 -1.36
C VAL A 334 12.33 -10.89 -2.48
N GLU A 335 11.14 -11.36 -2.82
CA GLU A 335 10.93 -12.37 -3.84
C GLU A 335 11.24 -11.80 -5.23
N PRO A 336 11.83 -12.60 -6.14
CA PRO A 336 11.98 -12.20 -7.53
C PRO A 336 10.61 -12.08 -8.18
N LEU A 337 10.43 -11.03 -8.98
CA LEU A 337 9.20 -10.84 -9.73
C LEU A 337 9.14 -11.83 -10.90
N SER A 338 8.01 -12.52 -11.01
CA SER A 338 7.78 -13.49 -12.10
C SER A 338 6.79 -12.91 -13.09
N ILE A 339 7.23 -12.80 -14.36
CA ILE A 339 6.41 -12.33 -15.48
C ILE A 339 6.63 -13.29 -16.65
N THR A 340 5.53 -13.84 -17.16
CA THR A 340 5.53 -14.83 -18.24
C THR A 340 4.56 -14.42 -19.35
N PRO A 341 4.83 -13.35 -20.12
CA PRO A 341 3.88 -12.76 -21.07
C PRO A 341 3.58 -13.65 -22.28
N PHE A 342 4.52 -14.51 -22.67
CA PHE A 342 4.42 -15.31 -23.88
C PHE A 342 4.06 -16.78 -23.60
N THR A 343 3.40 -17.06 -22.48
CA THR A 343 2.80 -18.38 -22.24
C THR A 343 1.53 -18.54 -23.07
N GLU A 344 1.23 -19.76 -23.49
CA GLU A 344 0.02 -20.10 -24.24
C GLU A 344 -1.23 -19.50 -23.60
N SER A 345 -1.42 -19.72 -22.29
CA SER A 345 -2.56 -19.17 -21.53
C SER A 345 -2.65 -17.63 -21.56
N THR A 346 -1.55 -16.91 -21.57
CA THR A 346 -1.56 -15.44 -21.65
C THR A 346 -1.87 -14.97 -23.07
N ILE A 347 -1.28 -15.63 -24.06
CA ILE A 347 -1.49 -15.34 -25.49
C ILE A 347 -2.96 -15.57 -25.83
N ASP A 348 -3.53 -16.72 -25.50
CA ASP A 348 -4.93 -17.07 -25.77
C ASP A 348 -5.90 -16.06 -25.20
N LYS A 349 -5.64 -15.56 -24.00
CA LYS A 349 -6.53 -14.60 -23.34
C LYS A 349 -6.39 -13.17 -23.85
N MET A 350 -5.20 -12.75 -24.23
CA MET A 350 -4.91 -11.33 -24.38
C MET A 350 -4.46 -10.89 -25.77
N LEU A 351 -3.97 -11.82 -26.62
CA LEU A 351 -3.47 -11.46 -27.94
C LEU A 351 -4.52 -10.79 -28.81
N THR A 352 -5.74 -11.34 -28.84
CA THR A 352 -6.85 -10.75 -29.60
C THR A 352 -7.17 -9.34 -29.14
N THR A 353 -7.28 -9.12 -27.82
CA THR A 353 -7.56 -7.80 -27.26
C THR A 353 -6.45 -6.80 -27.56
N SER A 354 -5.20 -7.23 -27.45
CA SER A 354 -4.01 -6.41 -27.78
C SER A 354 -3.96 -6.05 -29.26
N LEU A 355 -4.28 -7.00 -30.14
CA LEU A 355 -4.36 -6.78 -31.59
C LEU A 355 -5.48 -5.77 -31.94
N VAL A 356 -6.67 -5.95 -31.37
CA VAL A 356 -7.80 -5.03 -31.56
C VAL A 356 -7.41 -3.63 -31.07
N ALA A 357 -6.80 -3.52 -29.89
CA ALA A 357 -6.32 -2.24 -29.35
C ALA A 357 -5.32 -1.58 -30.30
N PHE A 358 -4.37 -2.35 -30.84
CA PHE A 358 -3.39 -1.82 -31.81
C PHE A 358 -4.07 -1.34 -33.08
N VAL A 359 -4.90 -2.17 -33.72
CA VAL A 359 -5.54 -1.85 -35.00
C VAL A 359 -6.44 -0.64 -34.91
N ARG A 360 -7.29 -0.57 -33.88
CA ARG A 360 -8.19 0.56 -33.66
C ARG A 360 -7.46 1.88 -33.45
N ASN A 361 -6.37 1.85 -32.70
CA ASN A 361 -5.60 3.07 -32.40
C ASN A 361 -4.61 3.43 -33.51
N LYS A 362 -4.22 2.50 -34.38
CA LYS A 362 -3.30 2.74 -35.49
C LYS A 362 -3.99 3.22 -36.77
N TYR A 363 -5.15 2.66 -37.11
CA TYR A 363 -5.80 2.87 -38.40
C TYR A 363 -7.11 3.65 -38.23
N LYS A 364 -7.21 4.81 -38.88
CA LYS A 364 -8.36 5.71 -38.80
C LYS A 364 -9.66 5.09 -39.26
N ASN A 365 -9.61 4.25 -40.28
CA ASN A 365 -10.76 3.57 -40.89
C ASN A 365 -11.23 2.33 -40.09
N LEU A 366 -10.59 2.00 -38.98
CA LEU A 366 -10.91 0.85 -38.09
C LEU A 366 -11.11 1.29 -36.64
N ASN A 367 -11.25 2.59 -36.40
CA ASN A 367 -11.29 3.15 -35.05
C ASN A 367 -12.63 2.96 -34.34
N ARG A 368 -13.76 3.14 -35.06
CA ARG A 368 -15.11 3.08 -34.48
C ARG A 368 -15.61 1.64 -34.41
N ASP A 369 -16.60 1.38 -33.56
CA ASP A 369 -17.20 0.03 -33.45
C ASP A 369 -17.78 -0.49 -34.76
N ALA A 370 -18.44 0.38 -35.52
CA ALA A 370 -18.98 0.02 -36.85
C ALA A 370 -17.91 -0.22 -37.93
N ASP A 371 -16.69 0.24 -37.72
CA ASP A 371 -15.60 0.14 -38.71
C ASP A 371 -15.04 -1.29 -38.83
N ALA A 372 -15.43 -2.21 -37.94
CA ALA A 372 -15.04 -3.62 -38.04
C ALA A 372 -15.40 -4.24 -39.40
N ALA A 373 -16.46 -3.76 -40.04
CA ALA A 373 -16.85 -4.16 -41.38
C ALA A 373 -15.84 -3.82 -42.48
N ASN A 374 -14.95 -2.84 -42.20
CA ASN A 374 -13.90 -2.39 -43.12
C ASN A 374 -12.64 -3.27 -43.02
N PHE A 375 -12.57 -4.17 -42.04
CA PHE A 375 -11.43 -5.07 -41.88
C PHE A 375 -11.44 -6.11 -42.99
N LYS A 376 -10.48 -6.02 -43.90
CA LYS A 376 -10.25 -7.00 -44.95
C LYS A 376 -8.98 -7.77 -44.58
N ALA A 377 -9.14 -9.03 -44.20
CA ALA A 377 -8.02 -9.94 -44.10
C ALA A 377 -7.57 -10.26 -45.55
N THR A 378 -6.46 -9.68 -46.00
CA THR A 378 -5.75 -10.16 -47.18
C THR A 378 -4.94 -11.38 -46.75
N LEU A 379 -5.42 -12.55 -47.12
CA LEU A 379 -4.67 -13.82 -47.02
C LEU A 379 -3.49 -13.79 -47.95
#